data_b1d3fcd84c1c6b41b3f2363b7c01c474
#
_entry.id   b1d3fcd84c1c6b41b3f2363b7c01c474
#
_cell.length_a   1.000
_cell.length_b   1.000
_cell.length_c   1.000
_cell.angle_alpha   90.00
_cell.angle_beta   90.00
_cell.angle_gamma   90.00
#
_symmetry.space_group_name_H-M   'P 1'
#
loop_
_entity.id
_entity.type
_entity.pdbx_description
1 polymer ?
#
loop_
_entity_poly.entity_id
_entity_poly.type
_entity_poly.pdbx_seq_one_letter_code
_entity_poly.pdbx_strand_id
1 'polypeptide(L)'
;DRNMPCNIATLVGHCSARASVSGYENRKLSAQEEEKMLGILEDNLRDGAAGVSLGLMYEPGLYADTEELKKVVKLCCKYNKPLTVHPRAESKVSMSYDSLFGRSHLLRAEDELVEISKGTNLKLQHSHAIFVGRQSFGDKDEFVAIQNSLRENGVDAMFDIYNETLGVSVITVVLPVWYQGMSKEERKKPLNKLKLSVLIKATSILLGFGFKDIQIAYIGLGYEKYEGKTVHEIAKENGKSDLDMYLQLCEESDFKGRVNMGPYSTPEIIREFEHNPNCLYMTDA
;
A
#
# COMPACT_ATOMS: atom_id res chain seq x y z
N ASP A 1 25.90 18.12 6.37
CA ASP A 1 25.90 18.51 7.79
C ASP A 1 25.39 19.93 7.94
N ARG A 2 24.06 20.08 8.04
CA ARG A 2 23.43 21.40 8.21
C ARG A 2 22.54 21.41 9.43
N ASN A 3 23.12 21.11 10.61
CA ASN A 3 22.42 21.18 11.90
C ASN A 3 21.06 20.43 11.90
N MET A 4 21.04 19.23 11.32
CA MET A 4 19.84 18.39 11.37
C MET A 4 19.58 18.01 12.84
N PRO A 5 18.33 18.14 13.31
CA PRO A 5 18.01 17.88 14.71
C PRO A 5 18.05 16.38 15.07
N CYS A 6 18.16 15.50 14.07
CA CYS A 6 18.21 14.06 14.23
C CYS A 6 19.10 13.41 13.17
N ASN A 7 19.46 12.15 13.38
CA ASN A 7 20.09 11.32 12.36
C ASN A 7 19.08 10.98 11.27
N ILE A 8 19.52 11.02 10.01
CA ILE A 8 18.70 10.68 8.84
C ILE A 8 19.37 9.50 8.13
N ALA A 9 18.58 8.50 7.82
CA ALA A 9 18.95 7.39 6.95
C ALA A 9 17.93 7.28 5.83
N THR A 10 18.41 7.09 4.59
CA THR A 10 17.54 6.98 3.41
C THR A 10 17.66 5.61 2.78
N LEU A 11 16.56 5.11 2.24
CA LEU A 11 16.51 3.90 1.43
C LEU A 11 16.52 4.27 -0.05
N VAL A 12 17.16 3.47 -0.89
CA VAL A 12 16.99 3.60 -2.33
C VAL A 12 15.72 2.87 -2.76
N GLY A 13 14.84 3.57 -3.50
CA GLY A 13 13.56 3.02 -3.94
C GLY A 13 13.70 2.17 -5.21
N HIS A 14 13.30 0.90 -5.16
CA HIS A 14 13.20 0.03 -6.33
C HIS A 14 12.24 0.62 -7.39
N CYS A 15 11.05 1.09 -6.98
CA CYS A 15 10.11 1.72 -7.91
C CYS A 15 10.72 2.93 -8.64
N SER A 16 11.50 3.75 -7.94
CA SER A 16 12.19 4.90 -8.55
C SER A 16 13.27 4.46 -9.54
N ALA A 17 14.07 3.47 -9.16
CA ALA A 17 15.08 2.89 -10.05
C ALA A 17 14.44 2.24 -11.29
N ARG A 18 13.35 1.50 -11.09
CA ARG A 18 12.58 0.87 -12.17
C ARG A 18 11.97 1.91 -13.11
N ALA A 19 11.33 2.95 -12.57
CA ALA A 19 10.75 4.05 -13.35
C ALA A 19 11.81 4.78 -14.19
N SER A 20 13.04 4.91 -13.70
CA SER A 20 14.13 5.59 -14.42
C SER A 20 14.60 4.83 -15.67
N VAL A 21 14.36 3.51 -15.76
CA VAL A 21 14.77 2.67 -16.89
C VAL A 21 13.64 2.30 -17.84
N SER A 22 12.40 2.15 -17.33
CA SER A 22 11.24 1.70 -18.13
C SER A 22 10.02 2.63 -18.06
N GLY A 23 10.11 3.75 -17.31
CA GLY A 23 8.93 4.55 -17.04
C GLY A 23 7.90 3.79 -16.20
N TYR A 24 6.62 4.00 -16.50
CA TYR A 24 5.48 3.38 -15.80
C TYR A 24 4.78 2.32 -16.67
N GLU A 25 5.50 1.72 -17.62
CA GLU A 25 4.93 0.73 -18.53
C GLU A 25 4.58 -0.57 -17.79
N ASN A 26 3.37 -1.10 -18.05
CA ASN A 26 2.90 -2.38 -17.52
C ASN A 26 3.54 -3.54 -18.29
N ARG A 27 4.79 -3.85 -18.00
CA ARG A 27 5.54 -4.97 -18.57
C ARG A 27 6.72 -5.38 -17.70
N LYS A 28 7.25 -6.54 -17.94
CA LYS A 28 8.55 -6.95 -17.39
C LYS A 28 9.67 -6.08 -17.98
N LEU A 29 10.74 -5.91 -17.21
CA LEU A 29 11.97 -5.29 -17.71
C LEU A 29 12.65 -6.20 -18.72
N SER A 30 13.27 -5.61 -19.73
CA SER A 30 14.27 -6.33 -20.54
C SER A 30 15.54 -6.58 -19.70
N ALA A 31 16.36 -7.54 -20.14
CA ALA A 31 17.61 -7.86 -19.43
C ALA A 31 18.52 -6.63 -19.25
N GLN A 32 18.58 -5.72 -20.24
CA GLN A 32 19.38 -4.51 -20.15
C GLN A 32 18.80 -3.48 -19.18
N GLU A 33 17.46 -3.33 -19.14
CA GLU A 33 16.79 -2.45 -18.20
C GLU A 33 16.93 -2.95 -16.77
N GLU A 34 16.80 -4.26 -16.57
CA GLU A 34 16.97 -4.91 -15.28
C GLU A 34 18.41 -4.74 -14.76
N GLU A 35 19.41 -4.96 -15.61
CA GLU A 35 20.80 -4.72 -15.26
C GLU A 35 21.06 -3.27 -14.87
N LYS A 36 20.52 -2.31 -15.62
CA LYS A 36 20.62 -0.88 -15.28
C LYS A 36 19.93 -0.55 -13.96
N MET A 37 18.73 -1.07 -13.74
CA MET A 37 17.97 -0.85 -12.50
C MET A 37 18.75 -1.41 -11.29
N LEU A 38 19.27 -2.64 -11.39
CA LEU A 38 20.10 -3.24 -10.34
C LEU A 38 21.41 -2.44 -10.12
N GLY A 39 22.03 -1.94 -11.18
CA GLY A 39 23.20 -1.05 -11.10
C GLY A 39 22.90 0.22 -10.31
N ILE A 40 21.77 0.88 -10.57
CA ILE A 40 21.33 2.07 -9.81
C ILE A 40 21.18 1.74 -8.33
N LEU A 41 20.53 0.61 -7.99
CA LEU A 41 20.36 0.17 -6.60
C LEU A 41 21.72 -0.09 -5.94
N GLU A 42 22.60 -0.79 -6.65
CA GLU A 42 23.93 -1.15 -6.14
C GLU A 42 24.82 0.08 -5.89
N ASP A 43 24.83 1.04 -6.81
CA ASP A 43 25.59 2.28 -6.66
C ASP A 43 25.13 3.09 -5.46
N ASN A 44 23.81 3.24 -5.29
CA ASN A 44 23.25 3.90 -4.11
C ASN A 44 23.58 3.19 -2.80
N LEU A 45 23.60 1.86 -2.77
CA LEU A 45 24.02 1.09 -1.59
C LEU A 45 25.50 1.32 -1.26
N ARG A 46 26.36 1.43 -2.28
CA ARG A 46 27.78 1.78 -2.11
C ARG A 46 27.96 3.21 -1.60
N ASP A 47 27.14 4.13 -2.07
CA ASP A 47 27.15 5.54 -1.67
C ASP A 47 26.57 5.79 -0.27
N GLY A 48 26.08 4.75 0.39
CA GLY A 48 25.68 4.81 1.80
C GLY A 48 24.19 4.77 2.07
N ALA A 49 23.34 4.41 1.08
CA ALA A 49 21.93 4.14 1.35
C ALA A 49 21.78 3.09 2.47
N ALA A 50 20.85 3.30 3.36
CA ALA A 50 20.61 2.44 4.52
C ALA A 50 20.08 1.06 4.11
N GLY A 51 19.41 0.96 2.97
CA GLY A 51 18.82 -0.27 2.43
C GLY A 51 18.06 0.03 1.13
N VAL A 52 17.24 -0.94 0.72
CA VAL A 52 16.35 -0.82 -0.44
C VAL A 52 14.90 -0.84 0.03
N SER A 53 14.02 -0.10 -0.64
CA SER A 53 12.56 -0.16 -0.42
C SER A 53 11.83 -0.68 -1.65
N LEU A 54 10.83 -1.54 -1.40
CA LEU A 54 9.86 -2.02 -2.39
C LEU A 54 8.48 -1.45 -2.10
N GLY A 55 7.78 -1.00 -3.15
CA GLY A 55 6.37 -0.64 -3.09
C GLY A 55 5.60 -1.48 -4.10
N LEU A 56 5.20 -2.70 -3.75
CA LEU A 56 4.67 -3.69 -4.69
C LEU A 56 3.19 -3.47 -5.05
N MET A 57 2.51 -2.56 -4.36
CA MET A 57 1.15 -2.13 -4.69
C MET A 57 1.12 -0.96 -5.68
N TYR A 58 2.26 -0.29 -5.88
CA TYR A 58 2.36 0.94 -6.68
C TYR A 58 3.09 0.72 -7.99
N GLU A 59 2.67 1.45 -9.03
CA GLU A 59 3.39 1.49 -10.30
C GLU A 59 4.75 2.21 -10.15
N PRO A 60 5.79 1.73 -10.80
CA PRO A 60 5.90 0.51 -11.61
C PRO A 60 6.31 -0.75 -10.84
N GLY A 61 6.47 -0.71 -9.51
CA GLY A 61 6.81 -1.87 -8.66
C GLY A 61 5.78 -3.00 -8.73
N LEU A 62 4.50 -2.64 -8.97
CA LEU A 62 3.42 -3.60 -9.18
C LEU A 62 3.70 -4.58 -10.35
N TYR A 63 4.49 -4.18 -11.32
CA TYR A 63 4.81 -4.97 -12.51
C TYR A 63 6.08 -5.82 -12.38
N ALA A 64 6.78 -5.71 -11.23
CA ALA A 64 7.92 -6.55 -10.92
C ALA A 64 7.48 -8.00 -10.67
N ASP A 65 8.16 -8.96 -11.29
CA ASP A 65 7.94 -10.37 -11.01
C ASP A 65 8.86 -10.89 -9.89
N THR A 66 8.56 -12.08 -9.44
CA THR A 66 9.32 -12.75 -8.35
C THR A 66 10.81 -12.88 -8.67
N GLU A 67 11.19 -13.10 -9.93
CA GLU A 67 12.60 -13.25 -10.32
C GLU A 67 13.36 -11.92 -10.28
N GLU A 68 12.71 -10.80 -10.68
CA GLU A 68 13.25 -9.44 -10.49
C GLU A 68 13.48 -9.18 -8.99
N LEU A 69 12.49 -9.47 -8.14
CA LEU A 69 12.56 -9.25 -6.69
C LEU A 69 13.65 -10.13 -6.02
N LYS A 70 13.83 -11.39 -6.43
CA LYS A 70 14.92 -12.25 -5.95
C LYS A 70 16.31 -11.67 -6.23
N LYS A 71 16.49 -10.94 -7.33
CA LYS A 71 17.76 -10.26 -7.64
C LYS A 71 17.99 -9.07 -6.70
N VAL A 72 16.93 -8.31 -6.38
CA VAL A 72 17.00 -7.24 -5.38
C VAL A 72 17.35 -7.79 -3.99
N VAL A 73 16.73 -8.91 -3.59
CA VAL A 73 17.05 -9.61 -2.34
C VAL A 73 18.54 -10.02 -2.29
N LYS A 74 19.05 -10.63 -3.36
CA LYS A 74 20.48 -11.00 -3.46
C LYS A 74 21.39 -9.79 -3.29
N LEU A 75 21.01 -8.65 -3.85
CA LEU A 75 21.76 -7.41 -3.73
C LEU A 75 21.78 -6.91 -2.27
N CYS A 76 20.62 -6.90 -1.59
CA CYS A 76 20.53 -6.55 -0.17
C CYS A 76 21.38 -7.47 0.70
N CYS A 77 21.34 -8.78 0.48
CA CYS A 77 22.18 -9.75 1.19
C CYS A 77 23.67 -9.51 0.94
N LYS A 78 24.08 -9.23 -0.31
CA LYS A 78 25.48 -8.94 -0.68
C LYS A 78 26.05 -7.77 0.11
N TYR A 79 25.26 -6.72 0.33
CA TYR A 79 25.67 -5.53 1.06
C TYR A 79 25.32 -5.56 2.56
N ASN A 80 24.70 -6.65 3.03
CA ASN A 80 24.19 -6.80 4.40
C ASN A 80 23.25 -5.65 4.79
N LYS A 81 22.38 -5.24 3.87
CA LYS A 81 21.45 -4.12 4.02
C LYS A 81 20.00 -4.63 4.09
N PRO A 82 19.13 -3.93 4.83
CA PRO A 82 17.72 -4.29 4.90
C PRO A 82 16.98 -4.05 3.59
N LEU A 83 15.95 -4.85 3.37
CA LEU A 83 14.89 -4.65 2.39
C LEU A 83 13.61 -4.32 3.12
N THR A 84 13.07 -3.12 2.92
CA THR A 84 11.75 -2.73 3.44
C THR A 84 10.70 -2.94 2.37
N VAL A 85 9.54 -3.43 2.72
CA VAL A 85 8.53 -3.81 1.74
C VAL A 85 7.14 -3.30 2.15
N HIS A 86 6.55 -2.44 1.31
CA HIS A 86 5.11 -2.32 1.22
C HIS A 86 4.62 -3.45 0.33
N PRO A 87 3.90 -4.44 0.87
CA PRO A 87 3.57 -5.66 0.13
C PRO A 87 2.60 -5.41 -1.03
N ARG A 88 2.40 -6.43 -1.87
CA ARG A 88 1.52 -6.35 -3.04
C ARG A 88 0.05 -6.20 -2.69
N ALA A 89 -0.36 -6.61 -1.49
CA ALA A 89 -1.70 -6.44 -0.97
C ALA A 89 -1.71 -6.45 0.57
N GLU A 90 -2.57 -5.63 1.15
CA GLU A 90 -2.82 -5.51 2.60
C GLU A 90 -4.29 -5.74 2.94
N SER A 91 -5.00 -6.38 2.04
CA SER A 91 -6.42 -6.70 2.18
C SER A 91 -6.75 -8.08 1.66
N LYS A 92 -7.85 -8.63 2.15
CA LYS A 92 -8.37 -9.92 1.70
C LYS A 92 -8.59 -9.99 0.19
N VAL A 93 -8.93 -8.86 -0.42
CA VAL A 93 -9.13 -8.71 -1.87
C VAL A 93 -8.45 -7.45 -2.33
N SER A 94 -7.55 -7.56 -3.30
CA SER A 94 -6.82 -6.44 -3.91
C SER A 94 -6.87 -6.53 -5.42
N MET A 95 -6.84 -5.38 -6.09
CA MET A 95 -6.75 -5.30 -7.56
C MET A 95 -5.35 -5.66 -8.10
N SER A 96 -4.39 -5.93 -7.23
CA SER A 96 -3.04 -6.37 -7.61
C SER A 96 -2.99 -7.84 -8.09
N TYR A 97 -4.09 -8.56 -7.98
CA TYR A 97 -4.21 -9.96 -8.40
C TYR A 97 -5.43 -10.16 -9.32
N ASP A 98 -5.29 -11.00 -10.33
CA ASP A 98 -6.32 -11.23 -11.34
C ASP A 98 -7.56 -11.99 -10.81
N SER A 99 -7.39 -12.86 -9.79
CA SER A 99 -8.46 -13.66 -9.23
C SER A 99 -8.93 -13.08 -7.90
N LEU A 100 -10.22 -12.86 -7.75
CA LEU A 100 -10.86 -12.44 -6.49
C LEU A 100 -11.15 -13.61 -5.54
N PHE A 101 -10.90 -14.85 -5.96
CA PHE A 101 -11.22 -16.06 -5.20
C PHE A 101 -9.96 -16.82 -4.81
N GLY A 102 -10.06 -17.55 -3.70
CA GLY A 102 -8.99 -18.40 -3.20
C GLY A 102 -8.38 -17.85 -1.91
N ARG A 103 -7.06 -18.04 -1.77
CA ARG A 103 -6.29 -17.52 -0.63
C ARG A 103 -6.36 -16.00 -0.57
N SER A 104 -6.50 -15.43 0.61
CA SER A 104 -6.47 -13.98 0.84
C SER A 104 -5.29 -13.33 0.12
N HIS A 105 -5.52 -12.19 -0.54
CA HIS A 105 -4.46 -11.49 -1.26
C HIS A 105 -3.38 -10.96 -0.34
N LEU A 106 -3.73 -10.53 0.89
CA LEU A 106 -2.77 -10.20 1.93
C LEU A 106 -1.83 -11.39 2.18
N LEU A 107 -2.38 -12.57 2.44
CA LEU A 107 -1.57 -13.77 2.70
C LEU A 107 -0.78 -14.24 1.47
N ARG A 108 -1.30 -14.03 0.25
CA ARG A 108 -0.52 -14.27 -0.98
C ARG A 108 0.66 -13.31 -1.12
N ALA A 109 0.51 -12.07 -0.69
CA ALA A 109 1.60 -11.12 -0.67
C ALA A 109 2.68 -11.54 0.35
N GLU A 110 2.28 -12.10 1.50
CA GLU A 110 3.21 -12.69 2.46
C GLU A 110 3.91 -13.95 1.89
N ASP A 111 3.17 -14.83 1.19
CA ASP A 111 3.76 -15.99 0.50
C ASP A 111 4.82 -15.55 -0.53
N GLU A 112 4.63 -14.41 -1.22
CA GLU A 112 5.62 -13.82 -2.12
C GLU A 112 6.89 -13.41 -1.36
N LEU A 113 6.77 -12.80 -0.17
CA LEU A 113 7.92 -12.45 0.67
C LEU A 113 8.70 -13.70 1.13
N VAL A 114 7.99 -14.77 1.49
CA VAL A 114 8.60 -16.07 1.79
C VAL A 114 9.38 -16.59 0.57
N GLU A 115 8.76 -16.59 -0.61
CA GLU A 115 9.37 -17.12 -1.83
C GLU A 115 10.63 -16.35 -2.25
N ILE A 116 10.62 -15.00 -2.18
CA ILE A 116 11.79 -14.21 -2.59
C ILE A 116 12.93 -14.25 -1.59
N SER A 117 12.66 -14.52 -0.31
CA SER A 117 13.65 -14.55 0.77
C SER A 117 14.16 -15.95 1.11
N LYS A 118 13.54 -16.99 0.57
CA LYS A 118 13.85 -18.39 0.85
C LYS A 118 15.33 -18.72 0.69
N GLY A 119 15.94 -19.32 1.73
CA GLY A 119 17.33 -19.74 1.72
C GLY A 119 18.34 -18.58 1.75
N THR A 120 17.91 -17.41 2.17
CA THR A 120 18.76 -16.22 2.31
C THR A 120 18.89 -15.81 3.80
N ASN A 121 19.84 -14.94 4.08
CA ASN A 121 19.99 -14.24 5.37
C ASN A 121 19.50 -12.79 5.28
N LEU A 122 18.44 -12.56 4.51
CA LEU A 122 17.87 -11.23 4.31
C LEU A 122 17.46 -10.60 5.64
N LYS A 123 17.70 -9.30 5.77
CA LYS A 123 17.06 -8.44 6.77
C LYS A 123 15.80 -7.87 6.14
N LEU A 124 14.66 -8.43 6.47
CA LEU A 124 13.36 -8.06 5.90
C LEU A 124 12.57 -7.20 6.88
N GLN A 125 12.14 -6.03 6.44
CA GLN A 125 11.21 -5.18 7.17
C GLN A 125 9.90 -5.09 6.39
N HIS A 126 8.84 -5.73 6.90
CA HIS A 126 7.49 -5.53 6.40
C HIS A 126 6.97 -4.19 6.94
N SER A 127 6.71 -3.25 6.06
CA SER A 127 6.23 -1.92 6.44
C SER A 127 4.73 -1.93 6.72
N HIS A 128 4.32 -1.23 7.80
CA HIS A 128 2.93 -1.01 8.21
C HIS A 128 2.05 -2.26 8.09
N ALA A 129 2.23 -3.24 8.99
CA ALA A 129 1.39 -4.44 9.06
C ALA A 129 -0.07 -4.05 9.38
N ILE A 130 -0.83 -3.77 8.32
CA ILE A 130 -2.23 -3.36 8.36
C ILE A 130 -3.13 -4.38 7.67
N PHE A 131 -4.42 -4.35 8.01
CA PHE A 131 -5.43 -5.28 7.50
C PHE A 131 -6.58 -4.46 6.93
N VAL A 132 -6.46 -4.03 5.67
CA VAL A 132 -7.41 -3.09 5.06
C VAL A 132 -8.80 -3.71 4.93
N GLY A 133 -9.75 -3.15 5.70
CA GLY A 133 -11.13 -3.60 5.79
C GLY A 133 -11.36 -4.75 6.77
N ARG A 134 -12.53 -4.75 7.41
CA ARG A 134 -12.91 -5.70 8.49
C ARG A 134 -12.79 -7.17 8.12
N GLN A 135 -12.96 -7.50 6.83
CA GLN A 135 -12.84 -8.87 6.35
C GLN A 135 -11.40 -9.38 6.32
N SER A 136 -10.41 -8.49 6.41
CA SER A 136 -8.99 -8.83 6.43
C SER A 136 -8.46 -9.15 7.83
N PHE A 137 -9.17 -8.77 8.90
CA PHE A 137 -8.73 -8.99 10.28
C PHE A 137 -8.55 -10.46 10.65
N GLY A 138 -9.29 -11.36 9.99
CA GLY A 138 -9.16 -12.79 10.20
C GLY A 138 -7.83 -13.39 9.74
N ASP A 139 -7.06 -12.65 8.94
CA ASP A 139 -5.78 -13.11 8.40
C ASP A 139 -4.60 -12.86 9.37
N LYS A 140 -4.83 -12.11 10.46
CA LYS A 140 -3.82 -11.66 11.42
C LYS A 140 -2.96 -12.80 11.98
N ASP A 141 -3.59 -13.88 12.45
CA ASP A 141 -2.86 -14.97 13.10
C ASP A 141 -1.97 -15.71 12.10
N GLU A 142 -2.45 -15.89 10.86
CA GLU A 142 -1.66 -16.51 9.81
C GLU A 142 -0.52 -15.59 9.33
N PHE A 143 -0.75 -14.26 9.26
CA PHE A 143 0.31 -13.28 9.03
C PHE A 143 1.45 -13.44 10.05
N VAL A 144 1.13 -13.46 11.35
CA VAL A 144 2.14 -13.64 12.41
C VAL A 144 2.86 -14.98 12.28
N ALA A 145 2.13 -16.05 11.94
CA ALA A 145 2.72 -17.37 11.73
C ALA A 145 3.71 -17.36 10.55
N ILE A 146 3.41 -16.66 9.46
CA ILE A 146 4.31 -16.50 8.31
C ILE A 146 5.57 -15.72 8.72
N GLN A 147 5.43 -14.60 9.44
CA GLN A 147 6.56 -13.80 9.90
C GLN A 147 7.49 -14.63 10.83
N ASN A 148 6.92 -15.45 11.71
CA ASN A 148 7.70 -16.38 12.56
C ASN A 148 8.42 -17.43 11.71
N SER A 149 7.73 -18.01 10.73
CA SER A 149 8.33 -19.00 9.81
C SER A 149 9.51 -18.43 9.01
N LEU A 150 9.43 -17.18 8.56
CA LEU A 150 10.56 -16.49 7.92
C LEU A 150 11.80 -16.50 8.84
N ARG A 151 11.62 -16.15 10.12
CA ARG A 151 12.70 -16.12 11.11
C ARG A 151 13.28 -17.52 11.39
N GLU A 152 12.42 -18.52 11.54
CA GLU A 152 12.84 -19.92 11.73
C GLU A 152 13.68 -20.43 10.54
N ASN A 153 13.45 -19.90 9.35
CA ASN A 153 14.18 -20.23 8.13
C ASN A 153 15.40 -19.31 7.85
N GLY A 154 15.82 -18.50 8.83
CA GLY A 154 17.06 -17.72 8.79
C GLY A 154 16.93 -16.30 8.21
N VAL A 155 15.73 -15.86 7.88
CA VAL A 155 15.46 -14.47 7.48
C VAL A 155 15.31 -13.62 8.75
N ASP A 156 16.03 -12.50 8.84
CA ASP A 156 15.85 -11.54 9.94
C ASP A 156 14.62 -10.66 9.64
N ALA A 157 13.44 -11.28 9.81
CA ALA A 157 12.16 -10.67 9.49
C ALA A 157 11.61 -9.88 10.68
N MET A 158 11.25 -8.64 10.42
CA MET A 158 10.53 -7.75 11.33
C MET A 158 9.39 -7.06 10.58
N PHE A 159 8.43 -6.54 11.32
CA PHE A 159 7.37 -5.71 10.76
C PHE A 159 7.17 -4.47 11.63
N ASP A 160 6.57 -3.44 11.08
CA ASP A 160 6.20 -2.26 11.85
C ASP A 160 4.69 -1.97 11.78
N ILE A 161 4.24 -1.22 12.76
CA ILE A 161 2.87 -0.73 12.88
C ILE A 161 2.88 0.75 13.27
N TYR A 162 1.78 1.41 13.04
CA TYR A 162 1.44 2.67 13.69
C TYR A 162 0.25 2.48 14.64
N ASN A 163 0.08 3.37 15.60
CA ASN A 163 -0.89 3.23 16.70
C ASN A 163 -2.31 3.71 16.34
N GLU A 164 -2.60 3.91 15.07
CA GLU A 164 -3.90 4.35 14.58
C GLU A 164 -4.65 3.23 13.88
N THR A 165 -5.98 3.28 13.94
CA THR A 165 -6.84 2.31 13.24
C THR A 165 -7.23 2.75 11.82
N LEU A 166 -6.80 3.95 11.44
CA LEU A 166 -7.06 4.59 10.15
C LEU A 166 -5.74 4.90 9.46
N GLY A 167 -5.75 4.96 8.14
CA GLY A 167 -4.63 5.44 7.34
C GLY A 167 -5.00 6.67 6.52
N VAL A 168 -4.03 7.50 6.21
CA VAL A 168 -4.19 8.67 5.33
C VAL A 168 -4.01 8.24 3.88
N SER A 169 -4.88 8.71 2.99
CA SER A 169 -4.77 8.43 1.56
C SER A 169 -5.28 9.60 0.71
N VAL A 170 -5.07 9.48 -0.60
CA VAL A 170 -5.70 10.39 -1.56
C VAL A 170 -7.18 10.01 -1.72
N ILE A 171 -8.03 11.02 -1.95
CA ILE A 171 -9.47 10.80 -2.08
C ILE A 171 -9.83 9.84 -3.24
N THR A 172 -8.97 9.70 -4.22
CA THR A 172 -9.20 8.84 -5.39
C THR A 172 -8.93 7.35 -5.16
N VAL A 173 -8.42 6.98 -3.99
CA VAL A 173 -7.93 5.61 -3.68
C VAL A 173 -8.98 4.51 -3.91
N VAL A 174 -10.27 4.80 -3.74
CA VAL A 174 -11.35 3.81 -3.99
C VAL A 174 -11.91 3.88 -5.42
N LEU A 175 -11.40 4.78 -6.26
CA LEU A 175 -11.81 4.88 -7.66
C LEU A 175 -10.94 3.97 -8.54
N PRO A 176 -11.53 3.13 -9.37
CA PRO A 176 -10.78 2.30 -10.30
C PRO A 176 -10.08 3.17 -11.36
N VAL A 177 -8.90 2.71 -11.82
CA VAL A 177 -8.06 3.43 -12.80
C VAL A 177 -8.85 3.81 -14.06
N TRP A 178 -9.72 2.91 -14.57
CA TRP A 178 -10.54 3.20 -15.75
C TRP A 178 -11.47 4.40 -15.55
N TYR A 179 -11.97 4.65 -14.32
CA TYR A 179 -12.82 5.80 -14.01
C TYR A 179 -11.99 7.08 -13.83
N GLN A 180 -10.83 6.98 -13.21
CA GLN A 180 -9.92 8.12 -13.01
C GLN A 180 -9.44 8.68 -14.36
N GLY A 181 -9.13 7.81 -15.34
CA GLY A 181 -8.69 8.20 -16.68
C GLY A 181 -9.78 8.75 -17.62
N MET A 182 -11.06 8.74 -17.20
CA MET A 182 -12.16 9.26 -18.03
C MET A 182 -12.18 10.78 -18.07
N SER A 183 -12.66 11.35 -19.19
CA SER A 183 -13.01 12.77 -19.29
C SER A 183 -14.18 13.11 -18.36
N LYS A 184 -14.35 14.40 -18.05
CA LYS A 184 -15.46 14.87 -17.21
C LYS A 184 -16.84 14.51 -17.82
N GLU A 185 -16.96 14.56 -19.15
CA GLU A 185 -18.17 14.20 -19.90
C GLU A 185 -18.47 12.71 -19.79
N GLU A 186 -17.46 11.87 -19.86
CA GLU A 186 -17.62 10.42 -19.74
C GLU A 186 -18.01 9.99 -18.33
N ARG A 187 -17.43 10.60 -17.29
CA ARG A 187 -17.79 10.34 -15.89
C ARG A 187 -19.26 10.66 -15.60
N LYS A 188 -19.86 11.66 -16.28
CA LYS A 188 -21.28 12.04 -16.13
C LYS A 188 -22.25 11.06 -16.78
N LYS A 189 -21.80 10.16 -17.67
CA LYS A 189 -22.69 9.20 -18.34
C LYS A 189 -23.32 8.24 -17.31
N PRO A 190 -24.66 8.06 -17.32
CA PRO A 190 -25.35 7.22 -16.34
C PRO A 190 -24.81 5.77 -16.28
N LEU A 191 -24.44 5.21 -17.43
CA LEU A 191 -23.89 3.85 -17.53
C LEU A 191 -22.57 3.72 -16.78
N ASN A 192 -21.66 4.70 -16.91
CA ASN A 192 -20.37 4.67 -16.21
C ASN A 192 -20.55 4.82 -14.71
N LYS A 193 -21.47 5.66 -14.28
CA LYS A 193 -21.84 5.82 -12.88
C LYS A 193 -22.47 4.54 -12.31
N LEU A 194 -23.37 3.89 -13.06
CA LEU A 194 -23.95 2.60 -12.64
C LEU A 194 -22.88 1.52 -12.50
N LYS A 195 -22.00 1.39 -13.50
CA LYS A 195 -20.86 0.45 -13.46
C LYS A 195 -19.99 0.70 -12.22
N LEU A 196 -19.65 1.95 -11.94
CA LEU A 196 -18.88 2.34 -10.76
C LEU A 196 -19.62 1.99 -9.47
N SER A 197 -20.92 2.28 -9.38
CA SER A 197 -21.75 1.98 -8.19
C SER A 197 -21.77 0.49 -7.88
N VAL A 198 -21.93 -0.36 -8.88
CA VAL A 198 -21.91 -1.83 -8.72
C VAL A 198 -20.55 -2.30 -8.21
N LEU A 199 -19.47 -1.79 -8.82
CA LEU A 199 -18.11 -2.16 -8.43
C LEU A 199 -17.80 -1.74 -6.99
N ILE A 200 -18.07 -0.48 -6.62
CA ILE A 200 -17.82 0.01 -5.25
C ILE A 200 -18.64 -0.77 -4.22
N LYS A 201 -19.92 -1.07 -4.52
CA LYS A 201 -20.73 -1.91 -3.64
C LYS A 201 -20.14 -3.31 -3.42
N ALA A 202 -19.74 -3.97 -4.51
CA ALA A 202 -19.13 -5.29 -4.44
C ALA A 202 -17.84 -5.27 -3.62
N THR A 203 -16.96 -4.31 -3.91
CA THR A 203 -15.69 -4.14 -3.19
C THR A 203 -15.93 -3.82 -1.70
N SER A 204 -16.90 -2.95 -1.39
CA SER A 204 -17.24 -2.61 0.00
C SER A 204 -17.71 -3.82 0.80
N ILE A 205 -18.49 -4.72 0.20
CA ILE A 205 -18.91 -5.96 0.86
C ILE A 205 -17.73 -6.90 1.07
N LEU A 206 -16.90 -7.09 0.04
CA LEU A 206 -15.74 -8.00 0.09
C LEU A 206 -14.68 -7.55 1.09
N LEU A 207 -14.50 -6.24 1.29
CA LEU A 207 -13.54 -5.68 2.23
C LEU A 207 -14.13 -5.40 3.61
N GLY A 208 -15.47 -5.32 3.74
CA GLY A 208 -16.12 -4.83 4.96
C GLY A 208 -15.78 -3.37 5.26
N PHE A 209 -15.73 -2.54 4.21
CA PHE A 209 -15.29 -1.15 4.23
C PHE A 209 -16.15 -0.32 3.26
N GLY A 210 -16.49 0.93 3.59
CA GLY A 210 -17.33 1.75 2.73
C GLY A 210 -17.30 3.24 3.07
N PHE A 211 -18.22 4.03 2.51
CA PHE A 211 -18.26 5.49 2.67
C PHE A 211 -18.44 5.99 4.12
N LYS A 212 -18.90 5.15 5.03
CA LYS A 212 -18.94 5.43 6.48
C LYS A 212 -17.56 5.37 7.13
N ASP A 213 -16.62 4.76 6.44
CA ASP A 213 -15.27 4.50 6.89
C ASP A 213 -14.25 5.43 6.16
N ILE A 214 -14.73 6.39 5.37
CA ILE A 214 -13.91 7.39 4.68
C ILE A 214 -14.22 8.75 5.27
N GLN A 215 -13.29 9.30 6.03
CA GLN A 215 -13.38 10.61 6.67
C GLN A 215 -12.58 11.63 5.85
N ILE A 216 -13.13 12.80 5.66
CA ILE A 216 -12.44 13.88 4.96
C ILE A 216 -11.36 14.47 5.87
N ALA A 217 -10.12 14.47 5.41
CA ALA A 217 -9.01 15.14 6.06
C ALA A 217 -8.76 16.53 5.47
N TYR A 218 -8.85 16.66 4.13
CA TYR A 218 -8.69 17.94 3.45
C TYR A 218 -9.24 17.88 2.02
N ILE A 219 -10.04 18.86 1.61
CA ILE A 219 -10.58 18.95 0.25
C ILE A 219 -10.09 20.21 -0.48
N GLY A 220 -9.79 21.27 0.24
CA GLY A 220 -9.38 22.57 -0.27
C GLY A 220 -9.91 23.70 0.60
N LEU A 221 -9.43 24.90 0.35
CA LEU A 221 -9.89 26.10 1.08
C LEU A 221 -11.40 26.33 0.87
N GLY A 222 -12.11 26.62 1.97
CA GLY A 222 -13.55 26.83 1.97
C GLY A 222 -14.39 25.56 2.18
N TYR A 223 -13.74 24.42 2.38
CA TYR A 223 -14.39 23.12 2.65
C TYR A 223 -14.10 22.59 4.05
N GLU A 224 -13.53 23.41 4.94
CA GLU A 224 -13.13 23.04 6.32
C GLU A 224 -14.30 22.46 7.14
N LYS A 225 -15.53 22.83 6.82
CA LYS A 225 -16.75 22.28 7.42
C LYS A 225 -16.94 20.77 7.23
N TYR A 226 -16.22 20.17 6.27
CA TYR A 226 -16.27 18.74 5.96
C TYR A 226 -15.14 17.96 6.66
N GLU A 227 -14.10 18.64 7.11
CA GLU A 227 -12.98 17.98 7.79
C GLU A 227 -13.46 17.26 9.06
N GLY A 228 -12.98 16.05 9.26
CA GLY A 228 -13.40 15.17 10.35
C GLY A 228 -14.73 14.45 10.15
N LYS A 229 -15.52 14.77 9.11
CA LYS A 229 -16.78 14.08 8.79
C LYS A 229 -16.55 12.96 7.79
N THR A 230 -17.33 11.90 7.90
CA THR A 230 -17.35 10.84 6.89
C THR A 230 -18.11 11.28 5.63
N VAL A 231 -17.78 10.67 4.50
CA VAL A 231 -18.52 10.89 3.25
C VAL A 231 -20.02 10.63 3.43
N HIS A 232 -20.38 9.60 4.21
CA HIS A 232 -21.78 9.28 4.52
C HIS A 232 -22.49 10.41 5.29
N GLU A 233 -21.86 10.97 6.31
CA GLU A 233 -22.43 12.08 7.09
C GLU A 233 -22.64 13.31 6.21
N ILE A 234 -21.64 13.66 5.39
CA ILE A 234 -21.72 14.79 4.47
C ILE A 234 -22.82 14.55 3.43
N ALA A 235 -22.93 13.34 2.90
CA ALA A 235 -24.00 12.98 1.94
C ALA A 235 -25.38 13.17 2.56
N LYS A 236 -25.58 12.71 3.79
CA LYS A 236 -26.84 12.87 4.52
C LYS A 236 -27.19 14.34 4.76
N GLU A 237 -26.22 15.15 5.19
CA GLU A 237 -26.40 16.60 5.39
C GLU A 237 -26.78 17.33 4.10
N ASN A 238 -26.33 16.84 2.95
CA ASN A 238 -26.59 17.47 1.64
C ASN A 238 -27.71 16.80 0.85
N GLY A 239 -28.43 15.82 1.43
CA GLY A 239 -29.55 15.12 0.76
C GLY A 239 -29.13 14.33 -0.48
N LYS A 240 -27.90 13.81 -0.51
CA LYS A 240 -27.31 13.08 -1.64
C LYS A 240 -27.05 11.62 -1.30
N SER A 241 -26.86 10.79 -2.34
CA SER A 241 -26.29 9.46 -2.13
C SER A 241 -24.80 9.57 -1.75
N ASP A 242 -24.28 8.58 -1.02
CA ASP A 242 -22.86 8.54 -0.62
C ASP A 242 -21.94 8.64 -1.84
N LEU A 243 -22.26 7.90 -2.91
CA LEU A 243 -21.47 7.92 -4.14
C LEU A 243 -21.51 9.29 -4.82
N ASP A 244 -22.68 9.94 -4.88
CA ASP A 244 -22.80 11.25 -5.50
C ASP A 244 -22.01 12.32 -4.74
N MET A 245 -22.07 12.25 -3.40
CA MET A 245 -21.32 13.17 -2.56
C MET A 245 -19.82 12.92 -2.70
N TYR A 246 -19.39 11.66 -2.67
CA TYR A 246 -17.99 11.30 -2.84
C TYR A 246 -17.42 11.79 -4.19
N LEU A 247 -18.14 11.56 -5.29
CA LEU A 247 -17.71 12.02 -6.61
C LEU A 247 -17.66 13.55 -6.70
N GLN A 248 -18.60 14.25 -6.05
CA GLN A 248 -18.55 15.70 -5.94
C GLN A 248 -17.31 16.18 -5.18
N LEU A 249 -16.98 15.58 -4.04
CA LEU A 249 -15.79 15.92 -3.27
C LEU A 249 -14.49 15.64 -4.04
N CYS A 250 -14.47 14.58 -4.84
CA CYS A 250 -13.35 14.31 -5.76
C CYS A 250 -13.20 15.46 -6.78
N GLU A 251 -14.29 15.88 -7.42
CA GLU A 251 -14.23 16.97 -8.41
C GLU A 251 -13.88 18.32 -7.76
N GLU A 252 -14.43 18.64 -6.59
CA GLU A 252 -14.17 19.90 -5.87
C GLU A 252 -12.72 20.00 -5.39
N SER A 253 -12.10 18.88 -5.06
CA SER A 253 -10.67 18.83 -4.68
C SER A 253 -9.71 18.69 -5.88
N ASP A 254 -10.21 18.78 -7.11
CA ASP A 254 -9.44 18.45 -8.33
C ASP A 254 -8.74 17.07 -8.21
N PHE A 255 -9.42 16.10 -7.61
CA PHE A 255 -8.93 14.75 -7.33
C PHE A 255 -7.67 14.69 -6.44
N LYS A 256 -7.38 15.76 -5.70
CA LYS A 256 -6.20 15.90 -4.83
C LYS A 256 -6.53 15.90 -3.33
N GLY A 257 -7.81 15.74 -2.99
CA GLY A 257 -8.27 15.67 -1.60
C GLY A 257 -7.54 14.60 -0.80
N ARG A 258 -7.52 14.76 0.53
CA ARG A 258 -6.98 13.80 1.48
C ARG A 258 -8.10 13.24 2.33
N VAL A 259 -8.01 11.96 2.60
CA VAL A 259 -8.97 11.22 3.42
C VAL A 259 -8.24 10.38 4.45
N ASN A 260 -8.87 10.27 5.63
CA ASN A 260 -8.56 9.20 6.58
C ASN A 260 -9.51 8.05 6.29
N MET A 261 -9.00 6.86 6.13
CA MET A 261 -9.82 5.71 5.79
C MET A 261 -9.42 4.48 6.59
N GLY A 262 -10.40 3.64 6.86
CA GLY A 262 -10.23 2.42 7.64
C GLY A 262 -11.54 1.65 7.76
N PRO A 263 -11.55 0.63 8.60
CA PRO A 263 -10.47 0.29 9.51
C PRO A 263 -9.33 -0.47 8.82
N TYR A 264 -8.11 -0.18 9.24
CA TYR A 264 -6.87 -0.88 8.84
C TYR A 264 -6.37 -1.78 9.97
N SER A 265 -6.81 -1.54 11.17
CA SER A 265 -6.52 -2.32 12.35
C SER A 265 -7.63 -2.15 13.40
N THR A 266 -7.48 -2.79 14.55
CA THR A 266 -8.29 -2.53 15.75
C THR A 266 -7.38 -2.27 16.94
N PRO A 267 -7.88 -1.62 18.02
CA PRO A 267 -7.10 -1.45 19.22
C PRO A 267 -6.57 -2.76 19.82
N GLU A 268 -7.28 -3.87 19.61
CA GLU A 268 -6.89 -5.20 20.05
C GLU A 268 -5.71 -5.72 19.24
N ILE A 269 -5.75 -5.61 17.89
CA ILE A 269 -4.66 -6.03 17.00
C ILE A 269 -3.41 -5.18 17.28
N ILE A 270 -3.56 -3.86 17.43
CA ILE A 270 -2.45 -2.98 17.76
C ILE A 270 -1.79 -3.43 19.06
N ARG A 271 -2.56 -3.60 20.16
CA ARG A 271 -2.04 -4.07 21.44
C ARG A 271 -1.36 -5.43 21.39
N GLU A 272 -1.89 -6.34 20.59
CA GLU A 272 -1.26 -7.65 20.40
C GLU A 272 0.10 -7.52 19.69
N PHE A 273 0.17 -6.71 18.64
CA PHE A 273 1.41 -6.48 17.89
C PHE A 273 2.45 -5.71 18.70
N GLU A 274 2.04 -4.78 19.56
CA GLU A 274 2.91 -4.10 20.53
C GLU A 274 3.73 -5.06 21.40
N HIS A 275 3.17 -6.20 21.74
CA HIS A 275 3.82 -7.23 22.54
C HIS A 275 4.64 -8.23 21.73
N ASN A 276 4.61 -8.13 20.39
CA ASN A 276 5.40 -9.00 19.53
C ASN A 276 6.86 -8.49 19.49
N PRO A 277 7.86 -9.31 19.86
CA PRO A 277 9.27 -8.89 19.91
C PRO A 277 9.86 -8.54 18.53
N ASN A 278 9.15 -8.88 17.44
CA ASN A 278 9.55 -8.60 16.06
C ASN A 278 8.79 -7.41 15.47
N CYS A 279 8.01 -6.71 16.28
CA CYS A 279 7.26 -5.52 15.87
C CYS A 279 8.00 -4.24 16.25
N LEU A 280 8.00 -3.27 15.37
CA LEU A 280 8.50 -1.92 15.59
C LEU A 280 7.36 -0.90 15.47
N TYR A 281 7.57 0.27 16.06
CA TYR A 281 6.68 1.42 15.84
C TYR A 281 7.21 2.34 14.77
N MET A 282 6.31 2.87 13.97
CA MET A 282 6.60 3.91 13.00
C MET A 282 5.42 4.90 12.90
N THR A 283 5.59 5.99 12.18
CA THR A 283 4.56 7.03 12.03
C THR A 283 3.78 6.93 10.71
N ASP A 284 4.36 6.32 9.69
CA ASP A 284 3.85 6.31 8.30
C ASP A 284 3.55 7.73 7.77
N ALA A 285 4.43 8.69 8.09
CA ALA A 285 4.27 10.12 7.83
C ALA A 285 4.99 10.55 6.53
#